data_7f90dbb59a3ce0ec229e9aefaa2aeaf6
#
_entry.id   7f90dbb59a3ce0ec229e9aefaa2aeaf6
#
_cell.length_a   1.000
_cell.length_b   1.000
_cell.length_c   1.000
_cell.angle_alpha   90.00
_cell.angle_beta   90.00
_cell.angle_gamma   90.00
#
_symmetry.space_group_name_H-M   'P 1'
#
loop_
_entity.id
_entity.type
_entity.pdbx_description
1 polymer ?
#
loop_
_entity_poly.entity_id
_entity_poly.type
_entity_poly.pdbx_seq_one_letter_code
_entity_poly.pdbx_strand_id
1 'polypeptide(L)'
;MAQKNFKDLTIRDSFMFAAVMSDPEICRKVLELALGFPVSEVHVQTERTMAYHSEYHGVRLDVYAADAGKTRFNVEMQVTSQKFLPKRGRYYHDQIDMDALLTGESYENLPDTFVIFICDFDPFGDGLYRSEERRVGK
;
A
#
# COMPACT_ATOMS: atom_id res chain seq x y z
N MET A 1 -13.19 -21.71 -11.85
CA MET A 1 -11.91 -21.79 -11.13
C MET A 1 -12.02 -22.77 -9.97
N ALA A 2 -11.05 -23.65 -9.87
CA ALA A 2 -10.99 -24.55 -8.72
C ALA A 2 -10.75 -23.71 -7.45
N GLN A 3 -11.59 -23.89 -6.45
CA GLN A 3 -11.44 -23.27 -5.14
C GLN A 3 -10.22 -23.91 -4.45
N LYS A 4 -9.22 -23.10 -4.13
CA LYS A 4 -8.04 -23.58 -3.38
C LYS A 4 -8.46 -24.06 -2.00
N ASN A 5 -7.90 -25.17 -1.57
CA ASN A 5 -8.11 -25.64 -0.21
C ASN A 5 -7.42 -24.67 0.76
N PHE A 6 -8.00 -24.43 1.92
CA PHE A 6 -7.42 -23.53 2.94
C PHE A 6 -5.96 -23.90 3.26
N LYS A 7 -5.63 -25.19 3.25
CA LYS A 7 -4.27 -25.67 3.50
C LYS A 7 -3.24 -25.27 2.45
N ASP A 8 -3.70 -24.93 1.25
CA ASP A 8 -2.85 -24.60 0.10
C ASP A 8 -2.72 -23.09 -0.10
N LEU A 9 -3.34 -22.29 0.76
CA LEU A 9 -3.24 -20.84 0.71
C LEU A 9 -1.87 -20.36 1.17
N THR A 10 -1.32 -19.42 0.44
CA THR A 10 -0.06 -18.74 0.77
C THR A 10 -0.28 -17.24 0.85
N ILE A 11 0.73 -16.49 1.27
CA ILE A 11 0.67 -15.04 1.35
C ILE A 11 0.43 -14.38 -0.02
N ARG A 12 0.65 -15.10 -1.11
CA ARG A 12 0.32 -14.63 -2.47
C ARG A 12 -1.18 -14.52 -2.72
N ASP A 13 -1.98 -15.25 -1.97
CA ASP A 13 -3.44 -15.21 -2.07
C ASP A 13 -3.96 -13.97 -1.33
N SER A 14 -4.79 -13.18 -1.98
CA SER A 14 -5.28 -11.91 -1.44
C SER A 14 -5.98 -12.06 -0.09
N PHE A 15 -6.74 -13.14 0.10
CA PHE A 15 -7.37 -13.44 1.37
C PHE A 15 -6.34 -13.67 2.49
N MET A 16 -5.34 -14.52 2.24
CA MET A 16 -4.31 -14.83 3.23
C MET A 16 -3.44 -13.60 3.51
N PHE A 17 -3.08 -12.84 2.49
CA PHE A 17 -2.32 -11.60 2.64
C PHE A 17 -3.05 -10.60 3.52
N ALA A 18 -4.34 -10.36 3.25
CA ALA A 18 -5.16 -9.47 4.07
C ALA A 18 -5.29 -9.99 5.51
N ALA A 19 -5.50 -11.29 5.69
CA ALA A 19 -5.63 -11.90 7.01
C ALA A 19 -4.35 -11.75 7.84
N VAL A 20 -3.19 -12.00 7.25
CA VAL A 20 -1.89 -11.86 7.93
C VAL A 20 -1.60 -10.39 8.24
N MET A 21 -1.80 -9.50 7.29
CA MET A 21 -1.49 -8.08 7.42
C MET A 21 -2.49 -7.33 8.29
N SER A 22 -3.64 -7.91 8.61
CA SER A 22 -4.60 -7.32 9.55
C SER A 22 -4.09 -7.28 11.00
N ASP A 23 -3.11 -8.11 11.34
CA ASP A 23 -2.40 -8.01 12.61
C ASP A 23 -1.48 -6.78 12.58
N PRO A 24 -1.72 -5.76 13.43
CA PRO A 24 -0.95 -4.52 13.37
C PRO A 24 0.55 -4.71 13.62
N GLU A 25 0.92 -5.64 14.47
CA GLU A 25 2.35 -5.90 14.77
C GLU A 25 3.06 -6.58 13.60
N ILE A 26 2.40 -7.52 12.93
CA ILE A 26 2.94 -8.15 11.72
C ILE A 26 3.06 -7.12 10.60
N CYS A 27 2.02 -6.31 10.39
CA CYS A 27 2.03 -5.23 9.41
C CYS A 27 3.20 -4.26 9.67
N ARG A 28 3.37 -3.81 10.91
CA ARG A 28 4.47 -2.94 11.31
C ARG A 28 5.82 -3.52 10.96
N LYS A 29 6.05 -4.79 11.27
CA LYS A 29 7.32 -5.48 10.95
C LYS A 29 7.55 -5.61 9.46
N VAL A 30 6.53 -5.89 8.68
CA VAL A 30 6.65 -5.94 7.21
C VAL A 30 7.01 -4.58 6.66
N LEU A 31 6.40 -3.51 7.17
CA LEU A 31 6.73 -2.14 6.78
C LEU A 31 8.20 -1.80 7.09
N GLU A 32 8.69 -2.16 8.28
CA GLU A 32 10.10 -1.95 8.65
C GLU A 32 11.05 -2.70 7.72
N LEU A 33 10.74 -3.95 7.37
CA LEU A 33 11.55 -4.73 6.44
C LEU A 33 11.60 -4.11 5.04
N ALA A 34 10.46 -3.63 4.56
CA ALA A 34 10.37 -3.04 3.23
C ALA A 34 11.04 -1.67 3.14
N LEU A 35 10.90 -0.86 4.17
CA LEU A 35 11.34 0.54 4.18
C LEU A 35 12.75 0.74 4.74
N GLY A 36 13.22 -0.16 5.58
CA GLY A 36 14.56 -0.11 6.17
C GLY A 36 14.73 0.94 7.29
N PHE A 37 13.63 1.41 7.87
CA PHE A 37 13.66 2.31 9.03
C PHE A 37 12.59 1.90 10.05
N PRO A 38 12.71 2.31 11.33
CA PRO A 38 11.72 2.00 12.35
C PRO A 38 10.35 2.60 12.04
N VAL A 39 9.30 1.82 12.26
CA VAL A 39 7.91 2.22 12.12
C VAL A 39 7.22 2.11 13.47
N SER A 40 6.51 3.15 13.87
CA SER A 40 5.74 3.16 15.11
C SER A 40 4.47 2.30 14.98
N GLU A 41 3.73 2.19 16.08
CA GLU A 41 2.46 1.47 16.09
C GLU A 41 1.52 1.95 14.98
N VAL A 42 0.89 1.03 14.28
CA VAL A 42 0.01 1.32 13.14
C VAL A 42 -1.41 0.84 13.37
N HIS A 43 -2.36 1.55 12.78
CA HIS A 43 -3.74 1.10 12.60
C HIS A 43 -3.89 0.58 11.18
N VAL A 44 -4.43 -0.62 11.02
CA VAL A 44 -4.52 -1.30 9.73
C VAL A 44 -5.97 -1.46 9.30
N GLN A 45 -6.24 -1.15 8.03
CA GLN A 45 -7.48 -1.46 7.33
C GLN A 45 -7.13 -2.31 6.11
N THR A 46 -7.87 -3.38 5.88
CA THR A 46 -7.71 -4.22 4.70
C THR A 46 -8.86 -4.00 3.73
N GLU A 47 -8.58 -4.14 2.44
CA GLU A 47 -9.57 -4.00 1.37
C GLU A 47 -10.32 -2.66 1.38
N ARG A 48 -9.62 -1.57 1.72
CA ARG A 48 -10.22 -0.24 1.75
C ARG A 48 -10.48 0.30 0.35
N THR A 49 -11.72 0.64 0.08
CA THR A 49 -12.11 1.30 -1.17
C THR A 49 -12.08 2.82 -1.00
N MET A 50 -11.50 3.50 -1.99
CA MET A 50 -11.51 4.96 -2.10
C MET A 50 -12.11 5.33 -3.46
N ALA A 51 -13.22 6.04 -3.43
CA ALA A 51 -13.91 6.53 -4.63
C ALA A 51 -14.52 7.90 -4.32
N TYR A 52 -13.97 8.94 -4.91
CA TYR A 52 -14.36 10.32 -4.61
C TYR A 52 -15.34 10.91 -5.62
N HIS A 53 -15.41 10.32 -6.80
CA HIS A 53 -16.35 10.75 -7.84
C HIS A 53 -16.68 9.57 -8.76
N SER A 54 -17.96 9.50 -9.18
CA SER A 54 -18.44 8.37 -10.00
C SER A 54 -17.80 8.27 -11.38
N GLU A 55 -17.27 9.38 -11.90
CA GLU A 55 -16.62 9.43 -13.21
C GLU A 55 -15.12 9.16 -13.15
N TYR A 56 -14.53 9.16 -11.97
CA TYR A 56 -13.10 8.91 -11.78
C TYR A 56 -12.83 7.50 -11.31
N HIS A 57 -11.66 7.00 -11.69
CA HIS A 57 -11.22 5.67 -11.30
C HIS A 57 -11.02 5.58 -9.79
N GLY A 58 -11.88 4.82 -9.12
CA GLY A 58 -11.69 4.48 -7.71
C GLY A 58 -10.58 3.46 -7.53
N VAL A 59 -10.06 3.34 -6.30
CA VAL A 59 -9.06 2.35 -5.96
C VAL A 59 -9.52 1.49 -4.80
N ARG A 60 -9.05 0.25 -4.78
CA ARG A 60 -9.18 -0.64 -3.64
C ARG A 60 -7.78 -0.99 -3.17
N LEU A 61 -7.46 -0.58 -1.96
CA LEU A 61 -6.17 -0.83 -1.35
C LEU A 61 -6.21 -2.14 -0.58
N ASP A 62 -5.26 -3.05 -0.85
CA ASP A 62 -5.18 -4.34 -0.15
C ASP A 62 -4.96 -4.13 1.34
N VAL A 63 -3.95 -3.36 1.69
CA VAL A 63 -3.61 -3.00 3.06
C VAL A 63 -3.35 -1.50 3.13
N TYR A 64 -4.04 -0.84 4.02
CA TYR A 64 -3.89 0.59 4.28
C TYR A 64 -3.63 0.79 5.77
N ALA A 65 -2.50 1.39 6.10
CA ALA A 65 -2.09 1.58 7.47
C ALA A 65 -1.70 3.03 7.74
N ALA A 66 -1.92 3.47 8.97
CA ALA A 66 -1.51 4.79 9.44
C ALA A 66 -0.81 4.67 10.78
N ASP A 67 0.29 5.40 10.96
CA ASP A 67 0.98 5.47 12.24
C ASP A 67 0.49 6.66 13.09
N ALA A 68 1.06 6.82 14.29
CA ALA A 68 0.72 7.89 15.21
C ALA A 68 1.09 9.29 14.67
N GLY A 69 2.10 9.38 13.80
CA GLY A 69 2.50 10.60 13.10
C GLY A 69 1.66 10.89 11.86
N LYS A 70 0.59 10.13 11.64
CA LYS A 70 -0.31 10.19 10.49
C LYS A 70 0.34 9.81 9.16
N THR A 71 1.56 9.26 9.14
CA THR A 71 2.15 8.67 7.95
C THR A 71 1.24 7.55 7.44
N ARG A 72 1.02 7.50 6.14
CA ARG A 72 0.13 6.55 5.50
C ARG A 72 0.91 5.54 4.68
N PHE A 73 0.56 4.29 4.82
CA PHE A 73 1.21 3.18 4.12
C PHE A 73 0.16 2.39 3.36
N ASN A 74 0.46 2.09 2.11
CA ASN A 74 -0.32 1.14 1.33
C ASN A 74 0.59 -0.02 0.92
N VAL A 75 0.19 -1.23 1.21
CA VAL A 75 0.93 -2.45 0.84
C VAL A 75 0.05 -3.30 -0.05
N GLU A 76 0.57 -3.63 -1.22
CA GLU A 76 -0.11 -4.40 -2.24
C GLU A 76 0.65 -5.69 -2.54
N MET A 77 -0.04 -6.83 -2.56
CA MET A 77 0.53 -8.08 -3.04
C MET A 77 0.25 -8.20 -4.54
N GLN A 78 1.30 -8.20 -5.34
CA GLN A 78 1.21 -8.23 -6.79
C GLN A 78 1.75 -9.55 -7.33
N VAL A 79 0.85 -10.42 -7.82
CA VAL A 79 1.22 -11.75 -8.33
C VAL A 79 1.17 -11.84 -9.86
N THR A 80 0.57 -10.84 -10.51
CA THR A 80 0.50 -10.76 -11.98
C THR A 80 1.35 -9.59 -12.45
N SER A 81 2.24 -9.84 -13.40
CA SER A 81 3.09 -8.78 -13.98
C SER A 81 2.23 -7.69 -14.63
N GLN A 82 2.47 -6.45 -14.27
CA GLN A 82 1.82 -5.28 -14.84
C GLN A 82 2.88 -4.23 -15.21
N LYS A 83 2.73 -3.68 -16.41
CA LYS A 83 3.70 -2.72 -16.96
C LYS A 83 3.65 -1.33 -16.31
N PHE A 84 2.57 -0.99 -15.63
CA PHE A 84 2.29 0.38 -15.20
C PHE A 84 2.29 0.55 -13.68
N LEU A 85 3.07 -0.26 -12.96
CA LEU A 85 3.17 -0.17 -11.50
C LEU A 85 3.58 1.23 -11.01
N PRO A 86 4.58 1.92 -11.59
CA PRO A 86 4.93 3.27 -11.14
C PRO A 86 3.78 4.28 -11.29
N LYS A 87 3.05 4.23 -12.38
CA LYS A 87 1.88 5.11 -12.60
C LYS A 87 0.74 4.75 -11.64
N ARG A 88 0.51 3.47 -11.39
CA ARG A 88 -0.47 3.00 -10.43
C ARG A 88 -0.11 3.44 -9.00
N GLY A 89 1.16 3.36 -8.64
CA GLY A 89 1.66 3.85 -7.36
C GLY A 89 1.40 5.35 -7.18
N ARG A 90 1.69 6.15 -8.21
CA ARG A 90 1.40 7.59 -8.19
C ARG A 90 -0.09 7.86 -8.00
N TYR A 91 -0.95 7.13 -8.69
CA TYR A 91 -2.40 7.29 -8.56
C TYR A 91 -2.88 6.94 -7.14
N TYR A 92 -2.29 5.91 -6.52
CA TYR A 92 -2.59 5.56 -5.14
C TYR A 92 -2.17 6.65 -4.15
N HIS A 93 -1.01 7.27 -4.35
CA HIS A 93 -0.59 8.42 -3.56
C HIS A 93 -1.61 9.56 -3.64
N ASP A 94 -2.09 9.86 -4.84
CA ASP A 94 -3.07 10.92 -5.04
C ASP A 94 -4.40 10.62 -4.32
N GLN A 95 -4.85 9.38 -4.36
CA GLN A 95 -6.07 8.95 -3.64
C GLN A 95 -5.91 9.02 -2.13
N ILE A 96 -4.75 8.62 -1.62
CA ILE A 96 -4.42 8.70 -0.20
C ILE A 96 -4.38 10.16 0.26
N ASP A 97 -3.80 11.04 -0.53
CA ASP A 97 -3.76 12.47 -0.24
C ASP A 97 -5.18 13.07 -0.17
N MET A 98 -6.06 12.68 -1.06
CA MET A 98 -7.46 13.10 -1.03
C MET A 98 -8.20 12.57 0.21
N ASP A 99 -7.89 11.37 0.66
CA ASP A 99 -8.45 10.80 1.90
C ASP A 99 -7.91 11.51 3.15
N ALA A 100 -6.66 11.96 3.10
CA ALA A 100 -5.95 12.49 4.27
C ALA A 100 -6.17 13.98 4.51
N LEU A 101 -6.57 14.75 3.48
CA LEU A 101 -6.71 16.20 3.59
C LEU A 101 -8.16 16.62 3.31
N LEU A 102 -8.81 17.18 4.32
CA LEU A 102 -10.19 17.67 4.20
C LEU A 102 -10.22 19.10 3.65
N THR A 103 -11.38 19.47 3.09
CA THR A 103 -11.63 20.84 2.61
C THR A 103 -11.34 21.84 3.72
N GLY A 104 -10.57 22.87 3.40
CA GLY A 104 -10.22 23.96 4.33
C GLY A 104 -9.00 23.66 5.20
N GLU A 105 -8.44 22.45 5.15
CA GLU A 105 -7.19 22.15 5.82
C GLU A 105 -5.98 22.70 5.06
N SER A 106 -4.94 23.05 5.79
CA SER A 106 -3.66 23.47 5.20
C SER A 106 -2.94 22.31 4.54
N TYR A 107 -2.30 22.56 3.41
CA TYR A 107 -1.44 21.56 2.74
C TYR A 107 -0.30 21.07 3.64
N GLU A 108 0.08 21.83 4.66
CA GLU A 108 1.06 21.40 5.67
C GLU A 108 0.63 20.12 6.41
N ASN A 109 -0.67 19.84 6.44
CA ASN A 109 -1.23 18.68 7.11
C ASN A 109 -1.20 17.42 6.25
N LEU A 110 -0.74 17.50 4.98
CA LEU A 110 -0.55 16.31 4.17
C LEU A 110 0.50 15.39 4.82
N PRO A 111 0.14 14.13 5.10
CA PRO A 111 1.08 13.18 5.67
C PRO A 111 2.09 12.69 4.63
N ASP A 112 3.20 12.15 5.10
CA ASP A 112 4.04 11.32 4.26
C ASP A 112 3.29 10.07 3.84
N THR A 113 3.49 9.63 2.60
CA THR A 113 2.81 8.45 2.06
C THR A 113 3.80 7.48 1.43
N PHE A 114 3.57 6.20 1.65
CA PHE A 114 4.37 5.12 1.08
C PHE A 114 3.45 4.14 0.39
N VAL A 115 3.77 3.80 -0.85
CA VAL A 115 3.10 2.75 -1.61
C VAL A 115 4.12 1.64 -1.87
N ILE A 116 3.83 0.44 -1.38
CA ILE A 116 4.74 -0.70 -1.42
C ILE A 116 4.07 -1.81 -2.21
N PHE A 117 4.70 -2.23 -3.31
CA PHE A 117 4.30 -3.42 -4.06
C PHE A 117 5.23 -4.58 -3.70
N ILE A 118 4.66 -5.62 -3.10
CA ILE A 118 5.35 -6.88 -2.90
C ILE A 118 5.06 -7.73 -4.14
N CYS A 119 6.07 -7.89 -4.99
CA CYS A 119 5.91 -8.57 -6.27
C CYS A 119 6.46 -10.00 -6.21
N ASP A 120 5.69 -10.93 -6.72
CA ASP A 120 6.07 -12.33 -6.91
C ASP A 120 6.79 -12.54 -8.26
N PHE A 121 7.34 -11.47 -8.80
CA PHE A 121 8.07 -11.43 -10.06
C PHE A 121 9.02 -10.23 -10.03
N ASP A 122 9.96 -10.19 -10.96
CA ASP A 122 10.89 -9.05 -11.10
C ASP A 122 10.27 -8.01 -12.06
N PRO A 123 9.67 -6.92 -11.55
CA PRO A 123 8.97 -5.96 -12.41
C PRO A 123 9.89 -5.14 -13.31
N PHE A 124 11.18 -5.05 -12.99
CA PHE A 124 12.15 -4.24 -13.72
C PHE A 124 13.22 -5.07 -14.43
N GLY A 125 13.28 -6.38 -14.18
CA GLY A 125 14.20 -7.31 -14.84
C GLY A 125 15.68 -7.15 -14.42
N ASP A 126 15.94 -6.49 -13.29
CA ASP A 126 17.32 -6.23 -12.83
C ASP A 126 17.72 -7.05 -11.59
N GLY A 127 16.80 -7.85 -11.03
CA GLY A 127 17.05 -8.71 -9.89
C GLY A 127 17.26 -7.96 -8.57
N LEU A 128 16.91 -6.69 -8.51
CA LEU A 128 17.14 -5.85 -7.33
C LEU A 128 15.83 -5.36 -6.71
N TYR A 129 15.85 -5.15 -5.40
CA TYR A 129 14.83 -4.34 -4.75
C TYR A 129 14.99 -2.90 -5.22
N ARG A 130 13.86 -2.28 -5.56
CA ARG A 130 13.88 -0.90 -6.04
C ARG A 130 13.02 -0.03 -5.16
N SER A 131 13.59 1.09 -4.74
CA SER A 131 12.86 2.19 -4.12
C SER A 131 12.91 3.40 -5.05
N GLU A 132 11.75 3.97 -5.36
CA GLU A 132 11.65 5.24 -6.06
C GLU A 132 11.11 6.28 -5.09
N GLU A 133 11.88 7.31 -4.85
CA GLU A 133 11.47 8.42 -4.00
C GLU A 133 11.21 9.66 -4.83
N ARG A 134 10.04 10.25 -4.61
CA ARG A 134 9.75 11.58 -5.12
C ARG A 134 9.69 12.52 -3.93
N ARG A 135 10.75 13.30 -3.78
CA ARG A 135 10.77 14.36 -2.79
C ARG A 135 10.36 15.67 -3.44
N VAL A 136 9.30 16.25 -2.91
CA VAL A 136 9.00 17.66 -3.20
C VAL A 136 9.92 18.46 -2.28
N GLY A 137 10.75 19.30 -2.87
CA GLY A 137 11.76 20.07 -2.15
C GLY A 137 11.19 20.86 -0.97
N LYS A 138 12.05 21.08 -0.01
CA LYS A 138 11.71 21.89 1.17
C LYS A 138 11.26 23.30 0.77
#